data_a43ba254a92e8656f844671ac1961678
#
_entry.id   a43ba254a92e8656f844671ac1961678
#
_cell.length_a   1.000
_cell.length_b   1.000
_cell.length_c   1.000
_cell.angle_alpha   90.00
_cell.angle_beta   90.00
_cell.angle_gamma   90.00
#
_symmetry.space_group_name_H-M   'P 1'
#
loop_
_entity.id
_entity.type
_entity.pdbx_description
1 polymer ?
#
loop_
_entity_poly.entity_id
_entity_poly.type
_entity_poly.pdbx_seq_one_letter_code
_entity_poly.pdbx_strand_id
1 'polypeptide(L)'
;MSIEHLTALMFVIAIATYIQTVTGFGLGMIVMGATSGLELAPVPVVAAVVSLITLVNSAVALPGRMHLVDWRAARAVLLGVIPSIVAGVLLLNYLNSAASIILKLLLGAVITYSGVVFALRPTQHAERSPDRGFFVCGLFSGLFGGLFGMAGPPAIFHFYRQPMDLAVVRHMLLLVFAFTSATRTVYLGINGELTREIWMLAAIAALLVALATAAGRHYPPPLAQVTMRRIAFGILILIGAGLVVSALSELAF
;
A
#
# COMPACT_ATOMS: atom_id res chain seq x y z
N MET A 1 9.86 13.53 -16.84
CA MET A 1 10.21 12.09 -16.70
C MET A 1 10.57 11.53 -18.05
N SER A 2 11.66 10.76 -18.20
CA SER A 2 12.00 10.11 -19.47
C SER A 2 10.98 9.03 -19.84
N ILE A 3 10.91 8.65 -21.13
CA ILE A 3 10.01 7.58 -21.59
C ILE A 3 10.37 6.26 -20.91
N GLU A 4 11.66 6.01 -20.69
CA GLU A 4 12.16 4.81 -20.00
C GLU A 4 11.67 4.73 -18.54
N HIS A 5 11.76 5.83 -17.78
CA HIS A 5 11.24 5.88 -16.42
C HIS A 5 9.73 5.72 -16.38
N LEU A 6 9.00 6.29 -17.34
CA LEU A 6 7.55 6.11 -17.43
C LEU A 6 7.17 4.66 -17.71
N THR A 7 7.84 4.01 -18.67
CA THR A 7 7.58 2.60 -19.00
C THR A 7 7.91 1.67 -17.83
N ALA A 8 9.02 1.89 -17.14
CA ALA A 8 9.41 1.14 -15.94
C ALA A 8 8.35 1.31 -14.82
N LEU A 9 7.92 2.55 -14.58
CA LEU A 9 6.88 2.84 -13.59
C LEU A 9 5.56 2.12 -13.94
N MET A 10 5.11 2.18 -15.19
CA MET A 10 3.87 1.52 -15.62
C MET A 10 3.98 -0.01 -15.50
N PHE A 11 5.12 -0.59 -15.81
CA PHE A 11 5.36 -2.03 -15.66
C PHE A 11 5.28 -2.45 -14.18
N VAL A 12 5.93 -1.70 -13.29
CA VAL A 12 5.87 -1.94 -11.83
C VAL A 12 4.43 -1.83 -11.33
N ILE A 13 3.69 -0.79 -11.75
CA ILE A 13 2.28 -0.59 -11.38
C ILE A 13 1.42 -1.77 -11.85
N ALA A 14 1.60 -2.27 -13.07
CA ALA A 14 0.81 -3.39 -13.60
C ALA A 14 1.01 -4.66 -12.76
N ILE A 15 2.27 -5.05 -12.50
CA ILE A 15 2.61 -6.23 -11.70
C ILE A 15 2.09 -6.07 -10.27
N ALA A 16 2.35 -4.92 -9.64
CA ALA A 16 1.94 -4.65 -8.28
C ALA A 16 0.41 -4.68 -8.12
N THR A 17 -0.33 -4.15 -9.11
CA THR A 17 -1.81 -4.18 -9.15
C THR A 17 -2.34 -5.60 -9.27
N TYR A 18 -1.76 -6.41 -10.15
CA TYR A 18 -2.15 -7.82 -10.31
C TYR A 18 -1.91 -8.59 -9.00
N ILE A 19 -0.72 -8.44 -8.39
CA ILE A 19 -0.39 -9.07 -7.10
C ILE A 19 -1.39 -8.62 -6.02
N GLN A 20 -1.67 -7.32 -5.87
CA GLN A 20 -2.64 -6.83 -4.90
C GLN A 20 -4.04 -7.40 -5.14
N THR A 21 -4.47 -7.49 -6.38
CA THR A 21 -5.79 -8.01 -6.72
C THR A 21 -5.94 -9.48 -6.33
N VAL A 22 -4.89 -10.28 -6.50
CA VAL A 22 -4.88 -11.70 -6.16
C VAL A 22 -4.70 -11.94 -4.66
N THR A 23 -3.79 -11.21 -4.01
CA THR A 23 -3.41 -11.44 -2.60
C THR A 23 -4.15 -10.57 -1.60
N GLY A 24 -4.70 -9.43 -2.05
CA GLY A 24 -5.34 -8.40 -1.22
C GLY A 24 -4.39 -7.31 -0.74
N PHE A 25 -3.09 -7.35 -1.09
CA PHE A 25 -2.08 -6.36 -0.65
C PHE A 25 -0.91 -6.27 -1.64
N GLY A 26 -0.06 -5.28 -1.47
CA GLY A 26 1.25 -5.19 -2.12
C GLY A 26 1.42 -4.04 -3.09
N LEU A 27 0.36 -3.53 -3.74
CA LEU A 27 0.47 -2.47 -4.73
C LEU A 27 1.30 -1.29 -4.21
N GLY A 28 0.88 -0.68 -3.11
CA GLY A 28 1.57 0.48 -2.56
C GLY A 28 3.02 0.19 -2.18
N MET A 29 3.28 -0.93 -1.51
CA MET A 29 4.63 -1.29 -1.05
C MET A 29 5.56 -1.59 -2.23
N ILE A 30 5.10 -2.34 -3.23
CA ILE A 30 5.91 -2.69 -4.41
C ILE A 30 6.18 -1.43 -5.24
N VAL A 31 5.15 -0.62 -5.50
CA VAL A 31 5.32 0.61 -6.31
C VAL A 31 6.23 1.59 -5.58
N MET A 32 5.97 1.89 -4.30
CA MET A 32 6.79 2.81 -3.52
C MET A 32 8.25 2.34 -3.43
N GLY A 33 8.44 1.05 -3.12
CA GLY A 33 9.76 0.49 -2.96
C GLY A 33 10.55 0.45 -4.26
N ALA A 34 9.96 -0.05 -5.34
CA ALA A 34 10.63 -0.13 -6.64
C ALA A 34 10.94 1.26 -7.22
N THR A 35 9.99 2.20 -7.14
CA THR A 35 10.19 3.57 -7.65
C THR A 35 11.23 4.35 -6.87
N SER A 36 11.27 4.19 -5.53
CA SER A 36 12.29 4.82 -4.70
C SER A 36 13.68 4.20 -4.91
N GLY A 37 13.74 2.86 -5.11
CA GLY A 37 15.00 2.16 -5.36
C GLY A 37 15.61 2.43 -6.74
N LEU A 38 14.76 2.67 -7.73
CA LEU A 38 15.16 3.01 -9.10
C LEU A 38 15.18 4.53 -9.35
N GLU A 39 14.92 5.33 -8.33
CA GLU A 39 14.87 6.80 -8.39
C GLU A 39 13.99 7.37 -9.52
N LEU A 40 12.89 6.67 -9.82
CA LEU A 40 12.02 7.00 -10.95
C LEU A 40 11.25 8.29 -10.75
N ALA A 41 10.85 8.60 -9.50
CA ALA A 41 10.13 9.83 -9.14
C ALA A 41 10.22 10.11 -7.62
N PRO A 42 10.03 11.37 -7.19
CA PRO A 42 10.03 11.74 -5.77
C PRO A 42 8.96 10.99 -4.96
N VAL A 43 9.30 10.58 -3.73
CA VAL A 43 8.41 9.84 -2.82
C VAL A 43 7.03 10.48 -2.66
N PRO A 44 6.88 11.81 -2.46
CA PRO A 44 5.57 12.44 -2.34
C PRO A 44 4.68 12.29 -3.59
N VAL A 45 5.28 12.41 -4.79
CA VAL A 45 4.58 12.24 -6.08
C VAL A 45 4.11 10.80 -6.23
N VAL A 46 5.00 9.82 -6.00
CA VAL A 46 4.66 8.40 -6.10
C VAL A 46 3.57 8.04 -5.08
N ALA A 47 3.67 8.52 -3.84
CA ALA A 47 2.67 8.26 -2.80
C ALA A 47 1.28 8.82 -3.17
N ALA A 48 1.22 9.98 -3.84
CA ALA A 48 -0.03 10.54 -4.34
C ALA A 48 -0.61 9.69 -5.50
N VAL A 49 0.23 9.31 -6.46
CA VAL A 49 -0.17 8.42 -7.57
C VAL A 49 -0.67 7.08 -7.02
N VAL A 50 0.04 6.46 -6.07
CA VAL A 50 -0.37 5.21 -5.41
C VAL A 50 -1.75 5.34 -4.78
N SER A 51 -2.05 6.47 -4.13
CA SER A 51 -3.39 6.69 -3.57
C SER A 51 -4.46 6.69 -4.65
N LEU A 52 -4.25 7.41 -5.74
CA LEU A 52 -5.21 7.49 -6.86
C LEU A 52 -5.41 6.13 -7.55
N ILE A 53 -4.33 5.40 -7.86
CA ILE A 53 -4.44 4.09 -8.50
C ILE A 53 -5.01 3.02 -7.57
N THR A 54 -4.82 3.13 -6.26
CA THR A 54 -5.46 2.25 -5.28
C THR A 54 -6.98 2.45 -5.26
N LEU A 55 -7.47 3.68 -5.45
CA LEU A 55 -8.91 3.93 -5.62
C LEU A 55 -9.46 3.24 -6.87
N VAL A 56 -8.75 3.33 -8.01
CA VAL A 56 -9.14 2.63 -9.24
C VAL A 56 -9.16 1.11 -9.03
N ASN A 57 -8.09 0.55 -8.43
CA ASN A 57 -8.03 -0.88 -8.11
C ASN A 57 -9.21 -1.30 -7.22
N SER A 58 -9.50 -0.53 -6.17
CA SER A 58 -10.59 -0.84 -5.24
C SER A 58 -11.97 -0.70 -5.88
N ALA A 59 -12.17 0.31 -6.72
CA ALA A 59 -13.42 0.50 -7.45
C ALA A 59 -13.75 -0.67 -8.39
N VAL A 60 -12.74 -1.34 -8.93
CA VAL A 60 -12.91 -2.54 -9.78
C VAL A 60 -12.98 -3.82 -8.93
N ALA A 61 -12.21 -3.91 -7.82
CA ALA A 61 -12.07 -5.14 -7.04
C ALA A 61 -13.19 -5.38 -6.02
N LEU A 62 -13.75 -4.33 -5.40
CA LEU A 62 -14.75 -4.45 -4.31
C LEU A 62 -16.19 -4.75 -4.74
N PRO A 63 -16.71 -4.26 -5.90
CA PRO A 63 -18.12 -4.43 -6.24
C PRO A 63 -18.61 -5.88 -6.20
N GLY A 64 -19.84 -6.06 -5.69
CA GLY A 64 -20.51 -7.36 -5.59
C GLY A 64 -20.07 -8.24 -4.40
N ARG A 65 -19.13 -7.79 -3.57
CA ARG A 65 -18.58 -8.58 -2.46
C ARG A 65 -18.58 -7.84 -1.10
N MET A 66 -19.37 -6.79 -0.98
CA MET A 66 -19.47 -6.00 0.26
C MET A 66 -20.10 -6.77 1.43
N HIS A 67 -20.80 -7.87 1.16
CA HIS A 67 -21.32 -8.77 2.18
C HIS A 67 -20.22 -9.51 2.96
N LEU A 68 -19.00 -9.58 2.43
CA LEU A 68 -17.82 -10.15 3.11
C LEU A 68 -17.19 -9.19 4.12
N VAL A 69 -17.65 -7.94 4.21
CA VAL A 69 -17.04 -6.93 5.08
C VAL A 69 -17.58 -7.06 6.52
N ASP A 70 -16.68 -7.25 7.49
CA ASP A 70 -17.00 -7.04 8.91
C ASP A 70 -17.08 -5.53 9.19
N TRP A 71 -18.28 -4.97 9.08
CA TRP A 71 -18.51 -3.55 9.27
C TRP A 71 -18.18 -3.03 10.66
N ARG A 72 -18.21 -3.89 11.69
CA ARG A 72 -17.81 -3.50 13.04
C ARG A 72 -16.32 -3.28 13.12
N ALA A 73 -15.52 -4.21 12.60
CA ALA A 73 -14.07 -4.06 12.50
C ALA A 73 -13.70 -2.90 11.57
N ALA A 74 -14.37 -2.79 10.41
CA ALA A 74 -14.15 -1.71 9.46
C ALA A 74 -14.30 -0.35 10.11
N ARG A 75 -15.42 -0.06 10.78
CA ARG A 75 -15.66 1.23 11.45
C ARG A 75 -14.56 1.56 12.45
N ALA A 76 -14.14 0.60 13.28
CA ALA A 76 -13.09 0.83 14.26
C ALA A 76 -11.76 1.23 13.60
N VAL A 77 -11.36 0.52 12.51
CA VAL A 77 -10.14 0.86 11.74
C VAL A 77 -10.27 2.24 11.09
N LEU A 78 -11.39 2.50 10.41
CA LEU A 78 -11.61 3.75 9.66
C LEU A 78 -11.59 4.98 10.57
N LEU A 79 -12.14 4.88 11.79
CA LEU A 79 -12.05 5.95 12.79
C LEU A 79 -10.61 6.25 13.21
N GLY A 80 -9.74 5.23 13.29
CA GLY A 80 -8.32 5.43 13.56
C GLY A 80 -7.56 6.04 12.39
N VAL A 81 -7.93 5.68 11.16
CA VAL A 81 -7.28 6.15 9.93
C VAL A 81 -7.41 7.67 9.74
N ILE A 82 -8.59 8.25 10.00
CA ILE A 82 -8.88 9.67 9.68
C ILE A 82 -7.87 10.64 10.32
N PRO A 83 -7.64 10.65 11.64
CA PRO A 83 -6.73 11.61 12.25
C PRO A 83 -5.25 11.34 11.89
N SER A 84 -4.89 10.08 11.70
CA SER A 84 -3.49 9.69 11.52
C SER A 84 -2.99 9.89 10.09
N ILE A 85 -3.86 9.94 9.09
CA ILE A 85 -3.46 10.27 7.70
C ILE A 85 -2.88 11.67 7.63
N VAL A 86 -3.52 12.66 8.25
CA VAL A 86 -3.04 14.06 8.27
C VAL A 86 -1.65 14.11 8.89
N ALA A 87 -1.47 13.48 10.06
CA ALA A 87 -0.16 13.38 10.71
C ALA A 87 0.89 12.73 9.80
N GLY A 88 0.51 11.68 9.06
CA GLY A 88 1.39 10.99 8.11
C GLY A 88 1.81 11.87 6.93
N VAL A 89 0.89 12.64 6.35
CA VAL A 89 1.23 13.55 5.22
C VAL A 89 2.11 14.69 5.71
N LEU A 90 1.80 15.29 6.86
CA LEU A 90 2.64 16.34 7.44
C LEU A 90 4.06 15.83 7.74
N LEU A 91 4.18 14.62 8.26
CA LEU A 91 5.47 13.98 8.50
C LEU A 91 6.22 13.70 7.19
N LEU A 92 5.52 13.26 6.13
CA LEU A 92 6.12 13.09 4.81
C LEU A 92 6.72 14.39 4.29
N ASN A 93 5.95 15.48 4.32
CA ASN A 93 6.38 16.78 3.83
C ASN A 93 7.59 17.29 4.63
N TYR A 94 7.58 17.13 5.95
CA TYR A 94 8.70 17.47 6.82
C TYR A 94 9.96 16.64 6.51
N LEU A 95 9.86 15.33 6.44
CA LEU A 95 11.00 14.45 6.18
C LEU A 95 11.54 14.60 4.75
N ASN A 96 10.68 14.82 3.78
CA ASN A 96 11.10 15.02 2.39
C ASN A 96 11.93 16.30 2.22
N SER A 97 11.62 17.36 2.97
CA SER A 97 12.35 18.63 2.93
C SER A 97 13.61 18.63 3.80
N ALA A 98 13.56 17.99 4.97
CA ALA A 98 14.62 18.07 5.97
C ALA A 98 15.59 16.87 5.95
N ALA A 99 15.13 15.69 5.52
CA ALA A 99 15.89 14.44 5.70
C ALA A 99 15.43 13.33 4.72
N SER A 100 15.61 13.54 3.43
CA SER A 100 15.17 12.59 2.38
C SER A 100 15.77 11.18 2.53
N ILE A 101 17.02 11.08 3.00
CA ILE A 101 17.68 9.80 3.26
C ILE A 101 16.98 9.03 4.40
N ILE A 102 16.58 9.73 5.47
CA ILE A 102 15.82 9.13 6.57
C ILE A 102 14.48 8.60 6.07
N LEU A 103 13.82 9.34 5.18
CA LEU A 103 12.58 8.89 4.55
C LEU A 103 12.78 7.61 3.74
N LYS A 104 13.86 7.52 2.96
CA LYS A 104 14.24 6.33 2.18
C LYS A 104 14.57 5.14 3.07
N LEU A 105 15.33 5.37 4.16
CA LEU A 105 15.62 4.34 5.17
C LEU A 105 14.36 3.82 5.86
N LEU A 106 13.48 4.73 6.29
CA LEU A 106 12.23 4.38 6.95
C LEU A 106 11.32 3.56 6.02
N LEU A 107 11.21 3.97 4.76
CA LEU A 107 10.46 3.24 3.74
C LEU A 107 11.02 1.82 3.55
N GLY A 108 12.33 1.69 3.35
CA GLY A 108 13.00 0.42 3.17
C GLY A 108 12.86 -0.49 4.40
N ALA A 109 13.03 0.05 5.61
CA ALA A 109 12.86 -0.69 6.86
C ALA A 109 11.42 -1.21 7.04
N VAL A 110 10.41 -0.37 6.77
CA VAL A 110 8.99 -0.76 6.88
C VAL A 110 8.65 -1.85 5.87
N ILE A 111 9.11 -1.74 4.62
CA ILE A 111 8.85 -2.74 3.59
C ILE A 111 9.53 -4.06 3.93
N THR A 112 10.82 -4.03 4.31
CA THR A 112 11.58 -5.23 4.71
C THR A 112 10.95 -5.92 5.91
N TYR A 113 10.69 -5.15 6.98
CA TYR A 113 10.05 -5.67 8.20
C TYR A 113 8.71 -6.34 7.87
N SER A 114 7.89 -5.69 7.05
CA SER A 114 6.60 -6.22 6.62
C SER A 114 6.76 -7.55 5.86
N GLY A 115 7.68 -7.58 4.90
CA GLY A 115 7.97 -8.79 4.12
C GLY A 115 8.40 -9.96 5.02
N VAL A 116 9.32 -9.72 5.96
CA VAL A 116 9.81 -10.74 6.89
C VAL A 116 8.71 -11.22 7.84
N VAL A 117 8.01 -10.31 8.51
CA VAL A 117 6.96 -10.65 9.49
C VAL A 117 5.84 -11.46 8.83
N PHE A 118 5.46 -11.09 7.59
CA PHE A 118 4.40 -11.81 6.89
C PHE A 118 4.87 -13.16 6.30
N ALA A 119 6.15 -13.28 5.94
CA ALA A 119 6.75 -14.54 5.49
C ALA A 119 6.77 -15.58 6.63
N LEU A 120 6.99 -15.14 7.87
CA LEU A 120 7.03 -15.98 9.07
C LEU A 120 5.65 -16.52 9.52
N ARG A 121 4.57 -16.19 8.78
CA ARG A 121 3.20 -16.62 9.06
C ARG A 121 2.75 -16.29 10.49
N PRO A 122 2.22 -15.11 10.75
CA PRO A 122 1.65 -14.79 12.06
C PRO A 122 0.55 -15.81 12.39
N THR A 123 0.64 -16.39 13.58
CA THR A 123 -0.39 -17.30 14.10
C THR A 123 -1.71 -16.54 14.25
N GLN A 124 -2.81 -17.13 13.81
CA GLN A 124 -4.14 -16.58 14.03
C GLN A 124 -4.50 -16.62 15.51
N HIS A 125 -5.20 -15.61 15.97
CA HIS A 125 -5.79 -15.60 17.30
C HIS A 125 -6.94 -16.61 17.37
N ALA A 126 -7.15 -17.21 18.54
CA ALA A 126 -8.31 -18.08 18.79
C ALA A 126 -9.63 -17.30 18.77
N GLU A 127 -9.59 -16.03 19.19
CA GLU A 127 -10.74 -15.15 19.26
C GLU A 127 -10.50 -13.83 18.50
N ARG A 128 -11.61 -13.19 18.11
CA ARG A 128 -11.58 -11.88 17.46
C ARG A 128 -10.99 -10.83 18.40
N SER A 129 -10.08 -10.02 17.92
CA SER A 129 -9.53 -8.90 18.69
C SER A 129 -10.62 -7.89 19.06
N PRO A 130 -10.48 -7.19 20.20
CA PRO A 130 -11.39 -6.12 20.59
C PRO A 130 -11.33 -4.94 19.62
N ASP A 131 -12.39 -4.14 19.55
CA ASP A 131 -12.50 -3.02 18.63
C ASP A 131 -11.38 -1.97 18.83
N ARG A 132 -10.85 -1.85 20.06
CA ARG A 132 -9.66 -1.03 20.36
C ARG A 132 -8.43 -1.47 19.56
N GLY A 133 -8.23 -2.78 19.36
CA GLY A 133 -7.13 -3.31 18.55
C GLY A 133 -7.27 -2.91 17.08
N PHE A 134 -8.48 -2.95 16.54
CA PHE A 134 -8.79 -2.46 15.19
C PHE A 134 -8.60 -0.95 15.06
N PHE A 135 -8.98 -0.16 16.07
CA PHE A 135 -8.76 1.29 16.08
C PHE A 135 -7.25 1.63 16.07
N VAL A 136 -6.45 0.99 16.92
CA VAL A 136 -4.99 1.16 16.96
C VAL A 136 -4.36 0.74 15.63
N CYS A 137 -4.81 -0.39 15.06
CA CYS A 137 -4.43 -0.80 13.71
C CYS A 137 -4.73 0.32 12.69
N GLY A 138 -5.89 0.96 12.79
CA GLY A 138 -6.29 2.09 11.95
C GLY A 138 -5.36 3.29 12.10
N LEU A 139 -4.97 3.65 13.32
CA LEU A 139 -4.03 4.75 13.58
C LEU A 139 -2.70 4.53 12.86
N PHE A 140 -2.08 3.36 13.02
CA PHE A 140 -0.83 3.05 12.33
C PHE A 140 -1.00 2.93 10.82
N SER A 141 -2.10 2.32 10.35
CA SER A 141 -2.39 2.20 8.92
C SER A 141 -2.61 3.55 8.27
N GLY A 142 -3.29 4.48 8.95
CA GLY A 142 -3.45 5.85 8.47
C GLY A 142 -2.14 6.63 8.46
N LEU A 143 -1.30 6.49 9.49
CA LEU A 143 0.02 7.11 9.52
C LEU A 143 0.89 6.67 8.33
N PHE A 144 1.01 5.38 8.09
CA PHE A 144 1.74 4.85 6.92
C PHE A 144 1.05 5.18 5.59
N GLY A 145 -0.28 5.22 5.59
CA GLY A 145 -1.07 5.66 4.44
C GLY A 145 -0.82 7.12 4.07
N GLY A 146 -0.73 7.99 5.07
CA GLY A 146 -0.36 9.40 4.89
C GLY A 146 1.09 9.55 4.44
N LEU A 147 2.02 8.89 5.13
CA LEU A 147 3.46 9.00 4.91
C LEU A 147 3.87 8.44 3.52
N PHE A 148 3.42 7.26 3.16
CA PHE A 148 3.88 6.53 1.96
C PHE A 148 2.77 6.19 0.96
N GLY A 149 1.54 6.63 1.16
CA GLY A 149 0.40 6.20 0.34
C GLY A 149 0.04 4.71 0.50
N MET A 150 0.61 4.02 1.48
CA MET A 150 0.42 2.59 1.72
C MET A 150 0.02 2.31 3.17
N ALA A 151 -1.24 1.94 3.39
CA ALA A 151 -1.76 1.56 4.71
C ALA A 151 -1.44 0.09 5.08
N GLY A 152 -0.69 -0.60 4.21
CA GLY A 152 -0.56 -2.06 4.21
C GLY A 152 -0.03 -2.68 5.50
N PRO A 153 1.20 -2.36 5.96
CA PRO A 153 1.86 -3.14 6.99
C PRO A 153 1.03 -3.40 8.25
N PRO A 154 0.51 -2.38 8.95
CA PRO A 154 -0.27 -2.63 10.16
C PRO A 154 -1.60 -3.34 9.89
N ALA A 155 -2.30 -2.95 8.81
CA ALA A 155 -3.57 -3.59 8.45
C ALA A 155 -3.37 -5.06 8.09
N ILE A 156 -2.38 -5.38 7.24
CA ILE A 156 -2.09 -6.76 6.84
C ILE A 156 -1.78 -7.61 8.07
N PHE A 157 -0.85 -7.15 8.95
CA PHE A 157 -0.48 -7.86 10.16
C PHE A 157 -1.68 -8.13 11.05
N HIS A 158 -2.50 -7.11 11.32
CA HIS A 158 -3.64 -7.22 12.21
C HIS A 158 -4.72 -8.14 11.64
N PHE A 159 -5.13 -7.96 10.38
CA PHE A 159 -6.20 -8.74 9.78
C PHE A 159 -5.83 -10.21 9.54
N TYR A 160 -4.58 -10.51 9.17
CA TYR A 160 -4.14 -11.89 8.99
C TYR A 160 -4.04 -12.69 10.30
N ARG A 161 -4.02 -12.02 11.44
CA ARG A 161 -4.08 -12.66 12.76
C ARG A 161 -5.49 -12.86 13.28
N GLN A 162 -6.50 -12.29 12.64
CA GLN A 162 -7.87 -12.52 13.04
C GLN A 162 -8.36 -13.92 12.63
N PRO A 163 -9.28 -14.54 13.39
CA PRO A 163 -9.95 -15.78 13.01
C PRO A 163 -11.00 -15.51 11.92
N MET A 164 -10.52 -15.10 10.74
CA MET A 164 -11.35 -14.74 9.59
C MET A 164 -10.91 -15.52 8.37
N ASP A 165 -11.86 -15.84 7.49
CA ASP A 165 -11.54 -16.43 6.19
C ASP A 165 -10.68 -15.49 5.34
N LEU A 166 -9.77 -16.05 4.55
CA LEU A 166 -8.86 -15.27 3.69
C LEU A 166 -9.61 -14.35 2.71
N ALA A 167 -10.80 -14.78 2.26
CA ALA A 167 -11.65 -13.94 1.41
C ALA A 167 -12.12 -12.68 2.15
N VAL A 168 -12.55 -12.82 3.40
CA VAL A 168 -12.93 -11.69 4.27
C VAL A 168 -11.74 -10.77 4.51
N VAL A 169 -10.59 -11.34 4.93
CA VAL A 169 -9.35 -10.56 5.15
C VAL A 169 -8.98 -9.73 3.92
N ARG A 170 -9.01 -10.33 2.72
CA ARG A 170 -8.71 -9.63 1.47
C ARG A 170 -9.65 -8.45 1.22
N HIS A 171 -10.96 -8.62 1.44
CA HIS A 171 -11.94 -7.55 1.21
C HIS A 171 -11.83 -6.46 2.27
N MET A 172 -11.55 -6.82 3.52
CA MET A 172 -11.26 -5.85 4.59
C MET A 172 -10.03 -4.99 4.25
N LEU A 173 -8.95 -5.61 3.77
CA LEU A 173 -7.74 -4.88 3.35
C LEU A 173 -8.03 -3.94 2.18
N LEU A 174 -8.72 -4.40 1.13
CA LEU A 174 -9.10 -3.55 0.00
C LEU A 174 -9.97 -2.37 0.43
N LEU A 175 -10.91 -2.57 1.36
CA LEU A 175 -11.74 -1.51 1.90
C LEU A 175 -10.91 -0.48 2.70
N VAL A 176 -10.04 -0.94 3.58
CA VAL A 176 -9.15 -0.07 4.37
C VAL A 176 -8.24 0.73 3.43
N PHE A 177 -7.68 0.11 2.40
CA PHE A 177 -6.82 0.79 1.43
C PHE A 177 -7.59 1.80 0.59
N ALA A 178 -8.81 1.47 0.16
CA ALA A 178 -9.68 2.40 -0.54
C ALA A 178 -9.98 3.64 0.32
N PHE A 179 -10.37 3.43 1.56
CA PHE A 179 -10.71 4.52 2.47
C PHE A 179 -9.49 5.38 2.81
N THR A 180 -8.35 4.77 3.12
CA THR A 180 -7.10 5.48 3.38
C THR A 180 -6.68 6.32 2.17
N SER A 181 -6.74 5.73 0.99
CA SER A 181 -6.41 6.43 -0.27
C SER A 181 -7.40 7.55 -0.58
N ALA A 182 -8.70 7.36 -0.34
CA ALA A 182 -9.71 8.41 -0.49
C ALA A 182 -9.46 9.58 0.45
N THR A 183 -9.27 9.29 1.74
CA THR A 183 -8.99 10.32 2.76
C THR A 183 -7.72 11.11 2.42
N ARG A 184 -6.65 10.42 2.02
CA ARG A 184 -5.40 11.06 1.61
C ARG A 184 -5.59 11.92 0.36
N THR A 185 -6.27 11.40 -0.66
CA THR A 185 -6.53 12.13 -1.91
C THR A 185 -7.37 13.39 -1.65
N VAL A 186 -8.39 13.30 -0.80
CA VAL A 186 -9.22 14.46 -0.41
C VAL A 186 -8.35 15.50 0.32
N TYR A 187 -7.52 15.07 1.27
CA TYR A 187 -6.61 15.96 1.98
C TYR A 187 -5.66 16.69 1.03
N LEU A 188 -4.98 15.96 0.14
CA LEU A 188 -4.07 16.55 -0.85
C LEU A 188 -4.80 17.48 -1.82
N GLY A 189 -6.03 17.14 -2.20
CA GLY A 189 -6.88 17.96 -3.07
C GLY A 189 -7.25 19.30 -2.44
N ILE A 190 -7.66 19.30 -1.16
CA ILE A 190 -8.00 20.52 -0.42
C ILE A 190 -6.78 21.43 -0.26
N ASN A 191 -5.59 20.85 -0.07
CA ASN A 191 -4.34 21.61 0.07
C ASN A 191 -3.68 21.98 -1.28
N GLY A 192 -4.28 21.62 -2.42
CA GLY A 192 -3.73 21.95 -3.75
C GLY A 192 -2.44 21.18 -4.10
N GLU A 193 -2.17 20.08 -3.39
CA GLU A 193 -0.95 19.28 -3.58
C GLU A 193 -1.07 18.27 -4.75
N LEU A 194 -2.27 18.11 -5.34
CA LEU A 194 -2.50 17.28 -6.52
C LEU A 194 -2.10 18.02 -7.79
N THR A 195 -0.82 18.02 -8.10
CA THR A 195 -0.25 18.69 -9.26
C THR A 195 -0.73 18.09 -10.59
N ARG A 196 -0.57 18.83 -11.68
CA ARG A 196 -0.86 18.33 -13.05
C ARG A 196 -0.08 17.04 -13.37
N GLU A 197 1.16 16.94 -12.89
CA GLU A 197 2.00 15.75 -13.09
C GLU A 197 1.38 14.52 -12.41
N ILE A 198 0.92 14.65 -11.17
CA ILE A 198 0.26 13.56 -10.42
C ILE A 198 -1.00 13.09 -11.16
N TRP A 199 -1.83 14.03 -11.61
CA TRP A 199 -3.04 13.69 -12.38
C TRP A 199 -2.73 13.00 -13.70
N MET A 200 -1.71 13.45 -14.44
CA MET A 200 -1.31 12.83 -15.70
C MET A 200 -0.81 11.40 -15.47
N LEU A 201 0.07 11.18 -14.51
CA LEU A 201 0.60 9.86 -14.17
C LEU A 201 -0.52 8.91 -13.73
N ALA A 202 -1.42 9.38 -12.85
CA ALA A 202 -2.54 8.59 -12.39
C ALA A 202 -3.54 8.27 -13.52
N ALA A 203 -3.80 9.20 -14.44
CA ALA A 203 -4.67 8.98 -15.57
C ALA A 203 -4.11 7.93 -16.56
N ILE A 204 -2.81 8.01 -16.86
CA ILE A 204 -2.13 7.01 -17.70
C ILE A 204 -2.18 5.62 -17.01
N ALA A 205 -1.91 5.58 -15.71
CA ALA A 205 -1.93 4.35 -14.94
C ALA A 205 -3.35 3.78 -14.73
N ALA A 206 -4.39 4.60 -14.72
CA ALA A 206 -5.76 4.19 -14.37
C ALA A 206 -6.29 3.06 -15.26
N LEU A 207 -6.12 3.18 -16.59
CA LEU A 207 -6.54 2.14 -17.51
C LEU A 207 -5.77 0.85 -17.30
N LEU A 208 -4.45 0.95 -17.14
CA LEU A 208 -3.58 -0.20 -16.88
C LEU A 208 -3.95 -0.90 -15.57
N VAL A 209 -4.22 -0.12 -14.51
CA VAL A 209 -4.66 -0.63 -13.21
C VAL A 209 -6.03 -1.31 -13.33
N ALA A 210 -6.98 -0.71 -14.04
CA ALA A 210 -8.29 -1.32 -14.26
C ALA A 210 -8.17 -2.66 -14.99
N LEU A 211 -7.37 -2.72 -16.06
CA LEU A 211 -7.10 -3.95 -16.81
C LEU A 211 -6.37 -5.01 -15.98
N ALA A 212 -5.31 -4.64 -15.27
CA ALA A 212 -4.57 -5.55 -14.41
C ALA A 212 -5.44 -6.07 -13.25
N THR A 213 -6.32 -5.23 -12.70
CA THR A 213 -7.30 -5.63 -11.67
C THR A 213 -8.33 -6.61 -12.25
N ALA A 214 -8.89 -6.31 -13.41
CA ALA A 214 -9.81 -7.21 -14.09
C ALA A 214 -9.15 -8.55 -14.40
N ALA A 215 -7.92 -8.54 -14.92
CA ALA A 215 -7.14 -9.75 -15.17
C ALA A 215 -6.93 -10.58 -13.89
N GLY A 216 -6.45 -9.96 -12.79
CA GLY A 216 -6.25 -10.65 -11.50
C GLY A 216 -7.54 -11.17 -10.87
N ARG A 217 -8.68 -10.58 -11.21
CA ARG A 217 -10.01 -11.00 -10.73
C ARG A 217 -10.57 -12.18 -11.51
N HIS A 218 -10.41 -12.18 -12.84
CA HIS A 218 -10.99 -13.20 -13.74
C HIS A 218 -10.01 -14.35 -14.05
N TYR A 219 -8.73 -14.06 -14.05
CA TYR A 219 -7.65 -14.99 -14.36
C TYR A 219 -6.64 -15.07 -13.21
N PRO A 220 -7.06 -15.55 -12.02
CA PRO A 220 -6.10 -15.78 -10.94
C PRO A 220 -5.08 -16.85 -11.38
N PRO A 221 -3.80 -16.70 -11.00
CA PRO A 221 -2.79 -17.66 -11.40
C PRO A 221 -3.10 -19.04 -10.83
N PRO A 222 -2.73 -20.14 -11.51
CA PRO A 222 -2.97 -21.51 -11.07
C PRO A 222 -2.01 -21.90 -9.92
N LEU A 223 -1.81 -21.02 -8.97
CA LEU A 223 -0.95 -21.16 -7.81
C LEU A 223 -1.77 -21.09 -6.53
N ALA A 224 -1.40 -21.90 -5.53
CA ALA A 224 -2.03 -21.79 -4.22
C ALA A 224 -1.85 -20.36 -3.66
N GLN A 225 -2.88 -19.81 -3.01
CA GLN A 225 -2.82 -18.46 -2.42
C GLN A 225 -1.61 -18.28 -1.49
N VAL A 226 -1.20 -19.33 -0.79
CA VAL A 226 -0.01 -19.33 0.07
C VAL A 226 1.25 -19.08 -0.75
N THR A 227 1.37 -19.67 -1.94
CA THR A 227 2.54 -19.50 -2.83
C THR A 227 2.58 -18.08 -3.37
N MET A 228 1.44 -17.54 -3.83
CA MET A 228 1.35 -16.15 -4.30
C MET A 228 1.76 -15.15 -3.22
N ARG A 229 1.32 -15.38 -1.98
CA ARG A 229 1.71 -14.54 -0.83
C ARG A 229 3.20 -14.64 -0.54
N ARG A 230 3.80 -15.82 -0.60
CA ARG A 230 5.25 -16.01 -0.41
C ARG A 230 6.05 -15.27 -1.49
N ILE A 231 5.60 -15.31 -2.73
CA ILE A 231 6.21 -14.55 -3.83
C ILE A 231 6.13 -13.04 -3.52
N ALA A 232 4.95 -12.54 -3.16
CA ALA A 232 4.78 -11.14 -2.80
C ALA A 232 5.69 -10.71 -1.64
N PHE A 233 5.79 -11.52 -0.58
CA PHE A 233 6.67 -11.23 0.55
C PHE A 233 8.14 -11.29 0.17
N GLY A 234 8.55 -12.24 -0.67
CA GLY A 234 9.91 -12.32 -1.21
C GLY A 234 10.28 -11.05 -1.99
N ILE A 235 9.39 -10.59 -2.87
CA ILE A 235 9.57 -9.33 -3.61
C ILE A 235 9.71 -8.15 -2.64
N LEU A 236 8.86 -8.05 -1.61
CA LEU A 236 8.94 -6.97 -0.63
C LEU A 236 10.26 -6.98 0.15
N ILE A 237 10.75 -8.16 0.56
CA ILE A 237 12.03 -8.27 1.25
C ILE A 237 13.18 -7.81 0.36
N LEU A 238 13.21 -8.23 -0.90
CA LEU A 238 14.25 -7.85 -1.85
C LEU A 238 14.24 -6.33 -2.11
N ILE A 239 13.07 -5.77 -2.40
CA ILE A 239 12.92 -4.33 -2.64
C ILE A 239 13.30 -3.52 -1.38
N GLY A 240 12.76 -3.90 -0.23
CA GLY A 240 13.00 -3.17 1.02
C GLY A 240 14.46 -3.24 1.46
N ALA A 241 15.10 -4.41 1.39
CA ALA A 241 16.52 -4.57 1.70
C ALA A 241 17.40 -3.76 0.74
N GLY A 242 17.09 -3.78 -0.57
CA GLY A 242 17.78 -2.95 -1.56
C GLY A 242 17.70 -1.46 -1.25
N LEU A 243 16.52 -0.96 -0.82
CA LEU A 243 16.35 0.43 -0.39
C LEU A 243 17.20 0.77 0.84
N VAL A 244 17.23 -0.10 1.85
CA VAL A 244 18.05 0.12 3.04
C VAL A 244 19.53 0.18 2.68
N VAL A 245 20.01 -0.75 1.87
CA VAL A 245 21.40 -0.77 1.42
C VAL A 245 21.74 0.49 0.62
N SER A 246 20.88 0.90 -0.33
CA SER A 246 21.06 2.13 -1.10
C SER A 246 21.12 3.37 -0.20
N ALA A 247 20.21 3.50 0.75
CA ALA A 247 20.20 4.65 1.66
C ALA A 247 21.40 4.66 2.61
N LEU A 248 21.88 3.51 3.06
CA LEU A 248 23.10 3.41 3.89
C LEU A 248 24.36 3.76 3.07
N SER A 249 24.42 3.38 1.79
CA SER A 249 25.54 3.78 0.94
C SER A 249 25.59 5.29 0.70
N GLU A 250 24.42 5.97 0.57
CA GLU A 250 24.35 7.42 0.47
C GLU A 250 24.78 8.16 1.76
N LEU A 251 24.69 7.52 2.92
CA LEU A 251 25.16 8.08 4.19
C LEU A 251 26.68 7.91 4.41
N ALA A 252 27.28 6.93 3.72
CA ALA A 252 28.69 6.58 3.91
C ALA A 252 29.64 7.40 3.01
N PHE A 253 29.10 8.10 2.02
CA PHE A 253 29.82 9.00 1.10
C PHE A 253 29.35 10.43 1.22
#